data_5aa76531162d83b6677b365d74a9eb72
#
_entry.id   5aa76531162d83b6677b365d74a9eb72
#
_cell.length_a   1.000
_cell.length_b   1.000
_cell.length_c   1.000
_cell.angle_alpha   90.00
_cell.angle_beta   90.00
_cell.angle_gamma   90.00
#
_symmetry.space_group_name_H-M   'P 1'
#
loop_
_entity.id
_entity.type
_entity.pdbx_description
1 polymer ?
#
loop_
_entity_poly.entity_id
_entity_poly.type
_entity_poly.pdbx_seq_one_letter_code
_entity_poly.pdbx_strand_id
1 'polypeptide(L)'
;PEWFDSLINKVIAEGVDKTDDLAYKERMVVHTKKINPNEEVAVYQDLDDGSVRINVGGHMTDKDGNVIRAVNDPDQIDLIVRQGKTEEGGFKTKDSFEASEAEPRVANQDGYVEFDGENVVNNVDDLMQDVSNLEEYATGKKLTGTKKKKAIEKQEKFQKFSENQVEQAEYIENKYGPGGDYASGGIARMLGE
;
A
#
# COMPACT_ATOMS: atom_id res chain seq x y z
N PRO A 1 -5.10 3.78 13.77
CA PRO A 1 -6.54 4.04 13.70
C PRO A 1 -7.32 3.14 14.66
N GLU A 2 -8.45 3.62 15.21
CA GLU A 2 -9.27 2.85 16.17
C GLU A 2 -9.83 1.53 15.58
N TRP A 3 -10.00 1.47 14.27
CA TRP A 3 -10.50 0.27 13.58
C TRP A 3 -9.40 -0.76 13.25
N PHE A 4 -8.13 -0.45 13.48
CA PHE A 4 -6.99 -1.30 13.09
C PHE A 4 -7.04 -2.69 13.72
N ASP A 5 -7.24 -2.77 15.05
CA ASP A 5 -7.34 -4.06 15.75
C ASP A 5 -8.57 -4.87 15.30
N SER A 6 -9.68 -4.18 15.00
CA SER A 6 -10.87 -4.83 14.45
C SER A 6 -10.61 -5.42 13.08
N LEU A 7 -9.86 -4.73 12.23
CA LEU A 7 -9.45 -5.23 10.92
C LEU A 7 -8.60 -6.49 11.04
N ILE A 8 -7.54 -6.44 11.87
CA ILE A 8 -6.65 -7.58 12.14
C ILE A 8 -7.48 -8.80 12.59
N ASN A 9 -8.26 -8.63 13.64
CA ASN A 9 -9.05 -9.72 14.20
C ASN A 9 -10.01 -10.33 13.17
N LYS A 10 -10.61 -9.49 12.34
CA LYS A 10 -11.56 -9.94 11.33
C LYS A 10 -10.88 -10.69 10.19
N VAL A 11 -9.72 -10.20 9.72
CA VAL A 11 -8.92 -10.89 8.69
C VAL A 11 -8.42 -12.23 9.19
N ILE A 12 -7.98 -12.33 10.45
CA ILE A 12 -7.53 -13.60 11.04
C ILE A 12 -8.73 -14.57 11.19
N ALA A 13 -9.88 -14.10 11.65
CA ALA A 13 -11.05 -14.94 11.89
C ALA A 13 -11.73 -15.44 10.61
N GLU A 14 -11.77 -14.61 9.58
CA GLU A 14 -12.53 -14.87 8.34
C GLU A 14 -11.63 -15.22 7.14
N GLY A 15 -10.33 -15.00 7.28
CA GLY A 15 -9.35 -15.17 6.22
C GLY A 15 -8.78 -16.59 6.11
N VAL A 16 -7.82 -16.72 5.23
CA VAL A 16 -7.09 -17.96 4.98
C VAL A 16 -5.68 -17.81 5.55
N ASP A 17 -5.21 -18.83 6.28
CA ASP A 17 -3.81 -18.91 6.68
C ASP A 17 -2.93 -19.13 5.44
N LYS A 18 -2.03 -18.21 5.21
CA LYS A 18 -1.06 -18.18 4.12
C LYS A 18 0.38 -18.10 4.62
N THR A 19 0.61 -18.54 5.84
CA THR A 19 1.92 -18.50 6.49
C THR A 19 2.98 -19.20 5.64
N ASP A 20 2.71 -20.41 5.16
CA ASP A 20 3.67 -21.20 4.38
C ASP A 20 4.04 -20.53 3.03
N ASP A 21 3.12 -19.76 2.46
CA ASP A 21 3.31 -19.13 1.15
C ASP A 21 3.94 -17.72 1.25
N LEU A 22 3.63 -16.96 2.30
CA LEU A 22 3.89 -15.53 2.37
C LEU A 22 4.78 -15.09 3.55
N ALA A 23 5.02 -15.94 4.55
CA ALA A 23 5.94 -15.59 5.63
C ALA A 23 7.38 -15.46 5.10
N TYR A 24 8.01 -14.31 5.34
CA TYR A 24 9.38 -14.05 4.89
C TYR A 24 10.44 -14.24 5.98
N LYS A 25 10.02 -14.67 7.16
CA LYS A 25 10.90 -15.04 8.28
C LYS A 25 10.26 -16.10 9.16
N GLU A 26 11.09 -16.79 9.96
CA GLU A 26 10.60 -17.68 11.02
C GLU A 26 9.77 -16.89 12.03
N ARG A 27 8.84 -17.55 12.71
CA ARG A 27 7.96 -16.97 13.72
C ARG A 27 7.12 -15.80 13.23
N MET A 28 6.67 -15.89 11.98
CA MET A 28 5.69 -15.01 11.40
C MET A 28 4.44 -15.80 11.03
N VAL A 29 3.29 -15.23 11.27
CA VAL A 29 1.99 -15.80 10.85
C VAL A 29 1.33 -14.84 9.89
N VAL A 30 0.78 -15.38 8.80
CA VAL A 30 0.16 -14.57 7.74
C VAL A 30 -1.24 -15.07 7.44
N HIS A 31 -2.20 -14.15 7.47
CA HIS A 31 -3.57 -14.40 7.03
C HIS A 31 -3.96 -13.44 5.92
N THR A 32 -4.70 -13.94 4.93
CA THR A 32 -5.21 -13.11 3.84
C THR A 32 -6.71 -13.17 3.74
N LYS A 33 -7.32 -12.06 3.35
CA LYS A 33 -8.76 -11.94 3.12
C LYS A 33 -9.06 -11.01 1.97
N LYS A 34 -9.82 -11.49 0.99
CA LYS A 34 -10.47 -10.61 0.01
C LYS A 34 -11.60 -9.85 0.69
N ILE A 35 -11.50 -8.53 0.70
CA ILE A 35 -12.53 -7.65 1.26
C ILE A 35 -13.52 -7.16 0.20
N ASN A 36 -13.07 -7.17 -1.05
CA ASN A 36 -13.90 -6.95 -2.24
C ASN A 36 -13.28 -7.68 -3.45
N PRO A 37 -13.93 -7.73 -4.63
CA PRO A 37 -13.40 -8.47 -5.79
C PRO A 37 -12.00 -8.06 -6.25
N ASN A 38 -11.62 -6.81 -6.03
CA ASN A 38 -10.38 -6.21 -6.54
C ASN A 38 -9.33 -5.98 -5.46
N GLU A 39 -9.64 -6.27 -4.20
CA GLU A 39 -8.77 -5.91 -3.10
C GLU A 39 -8.62 -7.04 -2.08
N GLU A 40 -7.39 -7.34 -1.76
CA GLU A 40 -7.02 -8.33 -0.76
C GLU A 40 -6.19 -7.67 0.34
N VAL A 41 -6.50 -8.06 1.57
CA VAL A 41 -5.76 -7.64 2.76
C VAL A 41 -4.95 -8.83 3.27
N ALA A 42 -3.66 -8.63 3.51
CA ALA A 42 -2.81 -9.58 4.20
C ALA A 42 -2.34 -8.99 5.54
N VAL A 43 -2.52 -9.75 6.59
CA VAL A 43 -2.06 -9.45 7.93
C VAL A 43 -0.85 -10.31 8.25
N TYR A 44 0.27 -9.68 8.50
CA TYR A 44 1.54 -10.29 8.94
C TYR A 44 1.72 -10.01 10.42
N GLN A 45 1.76 -11.06 11.23
CA GLN A 45 2.03 -10.97 12.65
C GLN A 45 3.44 -11.47 12.95
N ASP A 46 4.26 -10.60 13.47
CA ASP A 46 5.60 -10.94 13.94
C ASP A 46 5.52 -11.44 15.39
N LEU A 47 5.84 -12.72 15.61
CA LEU A 47 5.77 -13.31 16.93
C LEU A 47 7.02 -13.03 17.78
N ASP A 48 8.05 -12.41 17.19
CA ASP A 48 9.27 -12.08 17.93
C ASP A 48 9.14 -10.74 18.65
N ASP A 49 8.57 -9.74 18.01
CA ASP A 49 8.46 -8.40 18.56
C ASP A 49 7.03 -7.89 18.72
N GLY A 50 6.05 -8.70 18.31
CA GLY A 50 4.63 -8.37 18.40
C GLY A 50 4.18 -7.30 17.41
N SER A 51 5.01 -6.93 16.44
CA SER A 51 4.59 -6.00 15.40
C SER A 51 3.59 -6.65 14.45
N VAL A 52 2.70 -5.83 13.91
CA VAL A 52 1.71 -6.25 12.92
C VAL A 52 1.80 -5.34 11.71
N ARG A 53 1.92 -5.95 10.53
CA ARG A 53 1.85 -5.27 9.25
C ARG A 53 0.58 -5.71 8.53
N ILE A 54 -0.16 -4.75 8.04
CA ILE A 54 -1.27 -4.98 7.12
C ILE A 54 -0.83 -4.48 5.75
N ASN A 55 -0.82 -5.38 4.79
CA ASN A 55 -0.60 -5.03 3.39
C ASN A 55 -1.92 -5.10 2.64
N VAL A 56 -2.24 -4.03 1.93
CA VAL A 56 -3.45 -3.89 1.12
C VAL A 56 -3.03 -3.74 -0.33
N GLY A 57 -3.60 -4.53 -1.20
CA GLY A 57 -3.24 -4.44 -2.61
C GLY A 57 -4.22 -5.14 -3.52
N GLY A 58 -4.01 -4.92 -4.81
CA GLY A 58 -4.71 -5.60 -5.87
C GLY A 58 -4.45 -7.10 -5.85
N HIS A 59 -5.36 -7.82 -6.45
CA HIS A 59 -5.31 -9.27 -6.53
C HIS A 59 -4.86 -9.68 -7.94
N MET A 60 -3.68 -10.26 -8.04
CA MET A 60 -3.22 -10.95 -9.24
C MET A 60 -3.24 -12.45 -9.02
N THR A 61 -3.69 -13.19 -10.00
CA THR A 61 -3.58 -14.65 -10.01
C THR A 61 -2.61 -15.09 -11.09
N ASP A 62 -1.81 -16.11 -10.79
CA ASP A 62 -1.02 -16.78 -11.82
C ASP A 62 -1.91 -17.64 -12.74
N LYS A 63 -1.29 -18.24 -13.76
CA LYS A 63 -1.96 -19.14 -14.69
C LYS A 63 -2.62 -20.36 -14.03
N ASP A 64 -2.18 -20.72 -12.85
CA ASP A 64 -2.65 -21.87 -12.07
C ASP A 64 -3.72 -21.46 -11.06
N GLY A 65 -4.09 -20.17 -11.01
CA GLY A 65 -5.10 -19.61 -10.12
C GLY A 65 -4.57 -19.24 -8.73
N ASN A 66 -3.26 -19.31 -8.51
CA ASN A 66 -2.68 -18.90 -7.25
C ASN A 66 -2.59 -17.38 -7.18
N VAL A 67 -2.87 -16.84 -6.01
CA VAL A 67 -2.74 -15.39 -5.79
C VAL A 67 -1.26 -15.02 -5.77
N ILE A 68 -0.87 -14.22 -6.79
CA ILE A 68 0.43 -13.57 -6.81
C ILE A 68 0.19 -12.12 -6.41
N ARG A 69 0.85 -11.66 -5.35
CA ARG A 69 0.97 -10.23 -5.12
C ARG A 69 2.10 -9.71 -5.97
N ALA A 70 1.80 -8.77 -6.84
CA ALA A 70 2.85 -8.03 -7.53
C ALA A 70 3.65 -7.27 -6.47
N VAL A 71 4.96 -7.48 -6.45
CA VAL A 71 5.88 -6.78 -5.52
C VAL A 71 5.85 -5.27 -5.73
N ASN A 72 5.32 -4.82 -6.86
CA ASN A 72 5.25 -3.42 -7.29
C ASN A 72 3.83 -3.04 -7.73
N ASP A 73 2.79 -3.51 -7.02
CA ASP A 73 1.43 -3.06 -7.28
C ASP A 73 1.30 -1.59 -6.87
N PRO A 74 0.93 -0.68 -7.79
CA PRO A 74 0.76 0.74 -7.49
C PRO A 74 -0.27 1.02 -6.40
N ASP A 75 -1.17 0.08 -6.17
CA ASP A 75 -2.22 0.21 -5.17
C ASP A 75 -1.81 -0.38 -3.80
N GLN A 76 -0.54 -0.76 -3.63
CA GLN A 76 -0.08 -1.31 -2.34
C GLN A 76 0.00 -0.23 -1.26
N ILE A 77 -0.67 -0.53 -0.16
CA ILE A 77 -0.62 0.26 1.07
C ILE A 77 -0.13 -0.66 2.18
N ASP A 78 0.80 -0.19 2.97
CA ASP A 78 1.25 -0.86 4.18
C ASP A 78 0.85 -0.05 5.42
N LEU A 79 0.24 -0.72 6.37
CA LEU A 79 -0.08 -0.17 7.70
C LEU A 79 0.68 -1.00 8.72
N ILE A 80 1.54 -0.36 9.52
CA ILE A 80 2.42 -1.07 10.43
C ILE A 80 2.22 -0.52 11.85
N VAL A 81 1.94 -1.42 12.79
CA VAL A 81 2.01 -1.13 14.22
C VAL A 81 3.20 -1.87 14.82
N ARG A 82 4.07 -1.13 15.49
CA ARG A 82 5.17 -1.69 16.27
C ARG A 82 4.89 -1.48 17.74
N GLN A 83 4.95 -2.56 18.50
CA GLN A 83 4.80 -2.48 19.96
C GLN A 83 6.00 -1.80 20.59
N GLY A 84 5.73 -0.95 21.58
CA GLY A 84 6.76 -0.30 22.37
C GLY A 84 7.60 -1.33 23.12
N LYS A 85 8.94 -1.15 23.07
CA LYS A 85 9.92 -2.03 23.73
C LYS A 85 10.38 -1.40 25.03
N THR A 86 10.76 -2.24 26.00
CA THR A 86 11.46 -1.78 27.19
C THR A 86 12.95 -1.75 26.86
N GLU A 87 13.54 -0.55 26.87
CA GLU A 87 14.98 -0.34 26.61
C GLU A 87 15.81 -0.58 27.88
N GLU A 88 17.13 -0.72 27.69
CA GLU A 88 18.09 -0.74 28.81
C GLU A 88 17.91 0.52 29.66
N GLY A 89 17.64 0.33 30.95
CA GLY A 89 17.29 1.44 31.87
C GLY A 89 15.83 1.52 32.26
N GLY A 90 14.97 0.61 31.75
CA GLY A 90 13.58 0.46 32.16
C GLY A 90 12.60 1.46 31.52
N PHE A 91 13.05 2.22 30.53
CA PHE A 91 12.17 3.12 29.79
C PHE A 91 11.38 2.29 28.76
N LYS A 92 10.05 2.41 28.80
CA LYS A 92 9.17 1.80 27.81
C LYS A 92 8.90 2.81 26.70
N THR A 93 9.28 2.46 25.45
CA THR A 93 8.86 3.23 24.27
C THR A 93 7.35 3.05 24.06
N LYS A 94 6.72 4.02 23.40
CA LYS A 94 5.30 3.90 23.03
C LYS A 94 5.15 3.04 21.79
N ASP A 95 3.97 2.46 21.63
CA ASP A 95 3.57 1.85 20.37
C ASP A 95 3.62 2.91 19.27
N SER A 96 4.09 2.52 18.10
CA SER A 96 4.15 3.40 16.93
C SER A 96 3.26 2.86 15.82
N PHE A 97 2.64 3.77 15.09
CA PHE A 97 1.89 3.51 13.88
C PHE A 97 2.55 4.22 12.71
N GLU A 98 2.64 3.52 11.59
CA GLU A 98 3.16 4.03 10.34
C GLU A 98 2.27 3.52 9.22
N ALA A 99 1.97 4.38 8.27
CA ALA A 99 1.30 4.00 7.03
C ALA A 99 2.18 4.42 5.85
N SER A 100 2.30 3.57 4.85
CA SER A 100 3.02 3.90 3.64
C SER A 100 2.25 3.47 2.40
N GLU A 101 2.50 4.17 1.31
CA GLU A 101 2.00 3.87 -0.01
C GLU A 101 3.09 4.15 -1.03
N ALA A 102 3.13 3.34 -2.10
CA ALA A 102 4.05 3.59 -3.20
C ALA A 102 3.57 4.78 -4.02
N GLU A 103 4.46 5.71 -4.35
CA GLU A 103 4.19 6.76 -5.31
C GLU A 103 4.32 6.20 -6.72
N PRO A 104 3.24 6.17 -7.54
CA PRO A 104 3.35 5.72 -8.92
C PRO A 104 4.22 6.67 -9.71
N ARG A 105 5.25 6.14 -10.34
CA ARG A 105 6.05 6.85 -11.35
C ARG A 105 5.82 6.28 -12.73
N VAL A 106 6.21 7.07 -13.70
CA VAL A 106 6.07 6.84 -15.12
C VAL A 106 6.60 5.47 -15.53
N ALA A 107 5.83 4.81 -16.42
CA ALA A 107 6.23 3.57 -17.05
C ALA A 107 7.60 3.66 -17.72
N ASN A 108 8.45 2.67 -17.50
CA ASN A 108 9.66 2.49 -18.29
C ASN A 108 9.31 2.00 -19.72
N GLN A 109 10.35 1.84 -20.55
CA GLN A 109 10.21 1.44 -21.96
C GLN A 109 9.45 0.13 -22.20
N ASP A 110 9.36 -0.72 -21.18
CA ASP A 110 8.68 -2.01 -21.22
C ASP A 110 7.23 -1.92 -20.72
N GLY A 111 6.74 -0.72 -20.43
CA GLY A 111 5.38 -0.48 -19.94
C GLY A 111 5.18 -0.79 -18.46
N TYR A 112 6.26 -1.00 -17.71
CA TYR A 112 6.19 -1.18 -16.26
C TYR A 112 6.21 0.16 -15.55
N VAL A 113 5.33 0.33 -14.57
CA VAL A 113 5.36 1.48 -13.67
C VAL A 113 6.49 1.28 -12.68
N GLU A 114 7.49 2.15 -12.73
CA GLU A 114 8.52 2.20 -11.70
C GLU A 114 8.04 3.07 -10.54
N PHE A 115 8.17 2.53 -9.33
CA PHE A 115 7.94 3.29 -8.10
C PHE A 115 9.27 3.83 -7.63
N ASP A 116 9.37 5.14 -7.52
CA ASP A 116 10.62 5.80 -7.12
C ASP A 116 10.43 6.64 -5.84
N GLY A 117 9.45 6.29 -5.07
CA GLY A 117 9.19 6.94 -3.80
C GLY A 117 8.17 6.17 -2.98
N GLU A 118 8.27 6.36 -1.70
CA GLU A 118 7.31 5.86 -0.73
C GLU A 118 6.82 7.06 0.09
N ASN A 119 5.51 7.29 0.07
CA ASN A 119 4.88 8.25 0.96
C ASN A 119 4.68 7.58 2.32
N VAL A 120 5.45 7.99 3.32
CA VAL A 120 5.39 7.43 4.68
C VAL A 120 4.79 8.46 5.62
N VAL A 121 3.70 8.08 6.28
CA VAL A 121 2.93 8.96 7.16
C VAL A 121 2.60 8.25 8.49
N ASN A 122 2.26 9.03 9.51
CA ASN A 122 1.87 8.51 10.82
C ASN A 122 0.34 8.49 11.03
N ASN A 123 -0.42 8.87 10.01
CA ASN A 123 -1.87 8.89 10.04
C ASN A 123 -2.41 8.47 8.68
N VAL A 124 -3.37 7.56 8.65
CA VAL A 124 -4.01 7.09 7.41
C VAL A 124 -4.73 8.20 6.62
N ASP A 125 -5.12 9.27 7.29
CA ASP A 125 -5.74 10.42 6.62
C ASP A 125 -4.77 11.17 5.70
N ASP A 126 -3.46 11.02 5.94
CA ASP A 126 -2.39 11.68 5.18
C ASP A 126 -1.92 10.88 3.96
N LEU A 127 -2.40 9.63 3.79
CA LEU A 127 -2.19 8.86 2.57
C LEU A 127 -2.86 9.55 1.38
N MET A 128 -2.32 9.42 0.18
CA MET A 128 -2.97 9.88 -1.06
C MET A 128 -4.15 8.99 -1.42
N GLN A 129 -4.02 7.69 -1.20
CA GLN A 129 -5.07 6.72 -1.47
C GLN A 129 -6.14 6.70 -0.37
N ASP A 130 -7.37 6.38 -0.75
CA ASP A 130 -8.48 6.23 0.19
C ASP A 130 -8.50 4.80 0.77
N VAL A 131 -8.47 4.71 2.10
CA VAL A 131 -8.53 3.46 2.85
C VAL A 131 -9.84 3.26 3.60
N SER A 132 -10.86 4.03 3.25
CA SER A 132 -12.16 4.01 3.95
C SER A 132 -12.89 2.67 3.86
N ASN A 133 -12.66 1.90 2.80
CA ASN A 133 -13.15 0.55 2.64
C ASN A 133 -12.60 -0.41 3.71
N LEU A 134 -11.37 -0.20 4.19
CA LEU A 134 -10.82 -0.96 5.31
C LEU A 134 -11.57 -0.65 6.61
N GLU A 135 -11.87 0.62 6.87
CA GLU A 135 -12.68 1.03 8.03
C GLU A 135 -14.10 0.44 7.94
N GLU A 136 -14.73 0.51 6.77
CA GLU A 136 -16.06 -0.08 6.54
C GLU A 136 -16.04 -1.60 6.77
N TYR A 137 -15.06 -2.30 6.25
CA TYR A 137 -14.92 -3.74 6.45
C TYR A 137 -14.66 -4.07 7.93
N ALA A 138 -13.70 -3.38 8.56
CA ALA A 138 -13.32 -3.60 9.95
C ALA A 138 -14.50 -3.40 10.92
N THR A 139 -15.24 -2.32 10.73
CA THR A 139 -16.32 -1.92 11.65
C THR A 139 -17.68 -2.51 11.28
N GLY A 140 -17.84 -2.97 10.05
CA GLY A 140 -19.15 -3.38 9.49
C GLY A 140 -20.12 -2.23 9.27
N LYS A 141 -19.63 -0.97 9.34
CA LYS A 141 -20.46 0.24 9.21
C LYS A 141 -20.09 0.98 7.93
N LYS A 142 -21.08 1.35 7.14
CA LYS A 142 -20.89 2.20 5.97
C LYS A 142 -20.51 3.63 6.39
N LEU A 143 -19.56 4.20 5.70
CA LEU A 143 -19.22 5.60 5.88
C LEU A 143 -20.38 6.49 5.44
N THR A 144 -20.60 7.54 6.20
CA THR A 144 -21.69 8.51 5.94
C THR A 144 -21.19 9.93 6.14
N GLY A 145 -21.98 10.90 5.66
CA GLY A 145 -21.74 12.31 5.91
C GLY A 145 -20.38 12.80 5.43
N THR A 146 -19.68 13.50 6.31
CA THR A 146 -18.40 14.16 6.00
C THR A 146 -17.27 13.14 5.69
N LYS A 147 -17.25 11.99 6.36
CA LYS A 147 -16.24 10.94 6.10
C LYS A 147 -16.37 10.41 4.67
N LYS A 148 -17.59 10.09 4.24
CA LYS A 148 -17.85 9.62 2.88
C LYS A 148 -17.46 10.67 1.84
N LYS A 149 -17.77 11.95 2.09
CA LYS A 149 -17.39 13.03 1.18
C LYS A 149 -15.88 13.15 1.04
N LYS A 150 -15.14 13.11 2.15
CA LYS A 150 -13.66 13.11 2.14
C LYS A 150 -13.07 11.93 1.38
N ALA A 151 -13.64 10.72 1.57
CA ALA A 151 -13.21 9.53 0.85
C ALA A 151 -13.35 9.70 -0.67
N ILE A 152 -14.51 10.19 -1.14
CA ILE A 152 -14.75 10.45 -2.56
C ILE A 152 -13.78 11.51 -3.10
N GLU A 153 -13.61 12.63 -2.39
CA GLU A 153 -12.67 13.68 -2.79
C GLU A 153 -11.22 13.18 -2.90
N LYS A 154 -10.85 12.25 -2.01
CA LYS A 154 -9.52 11.63 -2.00
C LYS A 154 -9.33 10.71 -3.21
N GLN A 155 -10.31 9.85 -3.51
CA GLN A 155 -10.30 9.00 -4.70
C GLN A 155 -10.22 9.82 -5.99
N GLU A 156 -11.02 10.88 -6.11
CA GLU A 156 -10.98 11.76 -7.29
C GLU A 156 -9.61 12.45 -7.46
N LYS A 157 -8.99 12.87 -6.36
CA LYS A 157 -7.65 13.48 -6.40
C LYS A 157 -6.59 12.47 -6.82
N PHE A 158 -6.64 11.27 -6.27
CA PHE A 158 -5.69 10.21 -6.61
C PHE A 158 -5.84 9.77 -8.08
N GLN A 159 -7.09 9.61 -8.55
CA GLN A 159 -7.34 9.30 -9.94
C GLN A 159 -6.77 10.36 -10.89
N LYS A 160 -7.01 11.64 -10.62
CA LYS A 160 -6.44 12.74 -11.42
C LYS A 160 -4.92 12.76 -11.39
N PHE A 161 -4.32 12.48 -10.24
CA PHE A 161 -2.87 12.35 -10.12
C PHE A 161 -2.35 11.22 -11.00
N SER A 162 -2.97 10.04 -10.94
CA SER A 162 -2.59 8.88 -11.76
C SER A 162 -2.77 9.15 -13.26
N GLU A 163 -3.90 9.77 -13.68
CA GLU A 163 -4.15 10.17 -15.07
C GLU A 163 -3.08 11.14 -15.57
N ASN A 164 -2.71 12.15 -14.77
CA ASN A 164 -1.64 13.09 -15.13
C ASN A 164 -0.28 12.40 -15.29
N GLN A 165 0.02 11.40 -14.48
CA GLN A 165 1.27 10.63 -14.61
C GLN A 165 1.30 9.85 -15.94
N VAL A 166 0.19 9.23 -16.31
CA VAL A 166 0.06 8.52 -17.60
C VAL A 166 0.21 9.49 -18.78
N GLU A 167 -0.47 10.65 -18.76
CA GLU A 167 -0.36 11.67 -19.81
C GLU A 167 1.08 12.19 -19.95
N GLN A 168 1.78 12.40 -18.84
CA GLN A 168 3.19 12.79 -18.87
C GLN A 168 4.08 11.70 -19.46
N ALA A 169 3.82 10.44 -19.14
CA ALA A 169 4.53 9.31 -19.70
C ALA A 169 4.36 9.24 -21.22
N GLU A 170 3.13 9.30 -21.70
CA GLU A 170 2.79 9.30 -23.12
C GLU A 170 3.42 10.50 -23.85
N TYR A 171 3.38 11.68 -23.24
CA TYR A 171 4.03 12.86 -23.81
C TYR A 171 5.53 12.67 -23.99
N ILE A 172 6.21 12.12 -22.99
CA ILE A 172 7.65 11.87 -23.02
C ILE A 172 7.99 10.83 -24.07
N GLU A 173 7.24 9.71 -24.12
CA GLU A 173 7.41 8.65 -25.10
C GLU A 173 7.22 9.19 -26.54
N ASN A 174 6.14 9.94 -26.77
CA ASN A 174 5.86 10.53 -28.08
C ASN A 174 6.91 11.55 -28.52
N LYS A 175 7.50 12.29 -27.59
CA LYS A 175 8.47 13.34 -27.88
C LYS A 175 9.90 12.84 -28.10
N TYR A 176 10.30 11.83 -27.37
CA TYR A 176 11.69 11.35 -27.34
C TYR A 176 11.85 9.93 -27.87
N GLY A 177 10.74 9.24 -28.20
CA GLY A 177 10.69 7.87 -28.71
C GLY A 177 10.91 6.81 -27.63
N PRO A 178 10.57 5.54 -27.95
CA PRO A 178 10.88 4.43 -27.05
C PRO A 178 12.41 4.29 -26.99
N GLY A 179 13.01 4.58 -25.86
CA GLY A 179 14.45 4.52 -25.65
C GLY A 179 15.14 5.85 -25.40
N GLY A 180 14.38 6.90 -25.13
CA GLY A 180 14.97 8.14 -24.61
C GLY A 180 15.82 7.81 -23.38
N ASP A 181 17.10 8.18 -23.45
CA ASP A 181 18.17 7.81 -22.52
C ASP A 181 17.95 8.44 -21.13
N TYR A 182 16.98 7.86 -20.37
CA TYR A 182 16.68 8.32 -19.01
C TYR A 182 17.82 8.03 -18.02
N ALA A 183 18.69 7.06 -18.36
CA ALA A 183 19.85 6.70 -17.55
C ALA A 183 20.96 7.77 -17.58
N SER A 184 20.90 8.71 -18.50
CA SER A 184 21.91 9.77 -18.65
C SER A 184 21.49 11.15 -18.14
N GLY A 185 20.53 11.23 -17.21
CA GLY A 185 20.16 12.50 -16.57
C GLY A 185 19.31 13.45 -17.43
N GLY A 186 18.51 12.90 -18.36
CA GLY A 186 17.64 13.67 -19.25
C GLY A 186 16.67 14.62 -18.56
N ILE A 187 16.31 14.37 -17.31
CA ILE A 187 15.44 15.26 -16.52
C ILE A 187 16.16 16.56 -16.13
N ALA A 188 17.47 16.49 -15.85
CA ALA A 188 18.23 17.69 -15.49
C ALA A 188 18.30 18.71 -16.65
N ARG A 189 18.32 18.26 -17.91
CA ARG A 189 18.28 19.11 -19.08
C ARG A 189 16.92 19.76 -19.35
N MET A 190 15.84 19.20 -18.83
CA MET A 190 14.50 19.81 -18.98
C MET A 190 14.22 20.92 -17.96
N LEU A 191 15.00 21.00 -16.89
CA LEU A 191 14.85 22.03 -15.84
C LEU A 191 15.75 23.26 -16.04
N GLY A 192 16.43 23.38 -17.18
CA GLY A 192 17.02 24.65 -17.61
C GLY A 192 18.37 24.98 -16.97
N GLU A 193 19.34 24.10 -17.06
CA GLU A 193 20.75 24.49 -17.06
C GLU A 193 21.24 24.75 -18.46
#